data_fcd4cb6ca2de989136ecddf032800501
#
_entry.id   fcd4cb6ca2de989136ecddf032800501
#
_cell.length_a   1.000
_cell.length_b   1.000
_cell.length_c   1.000
_cell.angle_alpha   90.00
_cell.angle_beta   90.00
_cell.angle_gamma   90.00
#
_symmetry.space_group_name_H-M   'P 1'
#
loop_
_entity.id
_entity.type
_entity.pdbx_description
1 polymer ?
#
loop_
_entity_poly.entity_id
_entity_poly.type
_entity_poly.pdbx_seq_one_letter_code
_entity_poly.pdbx_strand_id
1 'polypeptide(L)'
;HKELPFFDGNALDASRFLYGSKGDVVWHEGSLTIEDWLQLMKTSRSIPQGQRNSTMSRMAGRLVKRFGVTEDAHAKFLEKAAECDPPLDDAELENIWASACKFGRKVTSQEGYVPPDQYSENSLIPDDFSDVGEARTFVDCYSEEIAFTVATNYLRYNGVYWEESEQAAVMAIIEHTDTQLAEADRQVEEKLSSLENLGVPRSLAIAGGKKFKNELNPEQLAAYGEFEFSNAYRGFVMKYRNIRSLNNALDAAKPLVLKHPAALTTSPKVSTAGKRRIPLI
;
A
#
# COMPACT_ATOMS: atom_id res chain seq x y z
N HIS A 1 10.40 -21.78 -29.26
CA HIS A 1 9.34 -21.93 -28.25
C HIS A 1 9.63 -23.01 -27.20
N LYS A 2 10.38 -24.06 -27.56
CA LYS A 2 10.82 -25.09 -26.61
C LYS A 2 12.00 -24.66 -25.72
N GLU A 3 12.63 -23.54 -26.04
CA GLU A 3 13.84 -23.05 -25.38
C GLU A 3 13.57 -22.08 -24.25
N LEU A 4 12.31 -21.63 -24.08
CA LEU A 4 11.91 -20.73 -23.00
C LEU A 4 11.11 -21.50 -21.94
N PRO A 5 11.71 -21.89 -20.80
CA PRO A 5 11.07 -22.76 -19.80
C PRO A 5 9.87 -22.13 -19.08
N PHE A 6 9.68 -20.82 -19.24
CA PHE A 6 8.55 -20.04 -18.70
C PHE A 6 7.53 -19.64 -19.76
N PHE A 7 7.65 -20.14 -20.98
CA PHE A 7 6.73 -19.82 -22.06
C PHE A 7 5.44 -20.62 -21.92
N ASP A 8 4.32 -19.91 -21.78
CA ASP A 8 3.00 -20.55 -21.77
C ASP A 8 2.64 -20.99 -23.20
N GLY A 9 2.74 -22.32 -23.47
CA GLY A 9 2.38 -22.91 -24.75
C GLY A 9 0.93 -22.67 -25.17
N ASN A 10 0.03 -22.33 -24.24
CA ASN A 10 -1.36 -21.98 -24.51
C ASN A 10 -1.52 -20.56 -25.06
N ALA A 11 -0.47 -19.73 -24.98
CA ALA A 11 -0.48 -18.38 -25.56
C ALA A 11 -0.29 -18.35 -27.08
N LEU A 12 -0.03 -19.50 -27.71
CA LEU A 12 0.16 -19.64 -29.17
C LEU A 12 -1.13 -19.78 -29.97
N ASP A 13 -2.29 -19.80 -29.33
CA ASP A 13 -3.55 -19.86 -30.04
C ASP A 13 -3.81 -18.52 -30.74
N ALA A 14 -3.97 -18.58 -32.09
CA ALA A 14 -4.25 -17.41 -32.92
C ALA A 14 -5.57 -16.70 -32.58
N SER A 15 -6.42 -17.29 -31.75
CA SER A 15 -7.66 -16.70 -31.25
C SER A 15 -7.45 -15.86 -29.98
N ARG A 16 -6.28 -15.90 -29.35
CA ARG A 16 -5.97 -15.10 -28.17
C ARG A 16 -5.35 -13.77 -28.54
N PHE A 17 -6.05 -12.71 -28.25
CA PHE A 17 -5.51 -11.35 -28.31
C PHE A 17 -4.64 -11.11 -27.07
N LEU A 18 -3.34 -10.95 -27.28
CA LEU A 18 -2.46 -10.36 -26.26
C LEU A 18 -2.75 -8.86 -26.24
N TYR A 19 -3.40 -8.40 -25.22
CA TYR A 19 -3.45 -6.97 -24.93
C TYR A 19 -2.05 -6.53 -24.48
N GLY A 20 -1.25 -6.11 -25.45
CA GLY A 20 0.07 -5.55 -25.19
C GLY A 20 -0.06 -4.22 -24.44
N SER A 21 0.76 -4.00 -23.43
CA SER A 21 1.05 -2.66 -22.96
C SER A 21 1.57 -1.82 -24.13
N LYS A 22 1.24 -0.52 -24.16
CA LYS A 22 1.85 0.41 -25.11
C LYS A 22 3.36 0.48 -24.82
N GLY A 23 4.14 -0.21 -25.59
CA GLY A 23 5.59 -0.25 -25.50
C GLY A 23 6.17 -0.77 -26.83
N ASP A 24 7.42 -0.48 -27.08
CA ASP A 24 8.11 -0.98 -28.26
C ASP A 24 8.19 -2.51 -28.20
N VAL A 25 7.81 -3.16 -29.32
CA VAL A 25 7.94 -4.60 -29.45
C VAL A 25 9.40 -4.92 -29.75
N VAL A 26 10.10 -5.47 -28.77
CA VAL A 26 11.47 -5.94 -28.96
C VAL A 26 11.43 -7.39 -29.44
N TRP A 27 11.86 -7.61 -30.67
CA TRP A 27 12.02 -8.95 -31.25
C TRP A 27 13.44 -9.44 -30.98
N HIS A 28 13.58 -10.57 -30.29
CA HIS A 28 14.85 -11.25 -30.15
C HIS A 28 14.87 -12.46 -31.08
N GLU A 29 15.77 -12.43 -32.07
CA GLU A 29 16.12 -13.62 -32.84
C GLU A 29 17.29 -14.32 -32.12
N GLY A 30 16.97 -15.41 -31.42
CA GLY A 30 17.96 -16.24 -30.73
C GLY A 30 17.56 -16.61 -29.30
N SER A 31 18.41 -17.37 -28.63
CA SER A 31 18.23 -17.69 -27.20
C SER A 31 18.62 -16.49 -26.35
N LEU A 32 17.69 -16.03 -25.52
CA LEU A 32 17.96 -15.01 -24.47
C LEU A 32 18.98 -15.55 -23.46
N THR A 33 20.05 -14.82 -23.24
CA THR A 33 20.94 -15.09 -22.11
C THR A 33 20.28 -14.68 -20.80
N ILE A 34 20.80 -15.16 -19.67
CA ILE A 34 20.34 -14.75 -18.34
C ILE A 34 20.52 -13.21 -18.17
N GLU A 35 21.60 -12.65 -18.72
CA GLU A 35 21.85 -11.22 -18.72
C GLU A 35 20.81 -10.43 -19.51
N ASP A 36 20.45 -10.89 -20.71
CA ASP A 36 19.40 -10.26 -21.53
C ASP A 36 18.06 -10.30 -20.81
N TRP A 37 17.75 -11.42 -20.15
CA TRP A 37 16.53 -11.55 -19.38
C TRP A 37 16.51 -10.62 -18.15
N LEU A 38 17.61 -10.53 -17.42
CA LEU A 38 17.75 -9.59 -16.29
C LEU A 38 17.65 -8.12 -16.73
N GLN A 39 18.14 -7.81 -17.93
CA GLN A 39 18.05 -6.47 -18.50
C GLN A 39 16.62 -6.13 -18.91
N LEU A 40 15.89 -7.07 -19.49
CA LEU A 40 14.45 -6.95 -19.76
C LEU A 40 13.64 -6.77 -18.46
N MET A 41 13.99 -7.50 -17.41
CA MET A 41 13.33 -7.36 -16.10
C MET A 41 13.65 -6.02 -15.42
N LYS A 42 14.84 -5.45 -15.62
CA LYS A 42 15.18 -4.10 -15.15
C LYS A 42 14.39 -3.04 -15.92
N THR A 43 14.23 -3.18 -17.22
CA THR A 43 13.45 -2.27 -18.07
C THR A 43 11.95 -2.31 -17.71
N SER A 44 11.43 -3.45 -17.28
CA SER A 44 10.03 -3.58 -16.84
C SER A 44 9.73 -2.94 -15.48
N ARG A 45 10.74 -2.51 -14.73
CA ARG A 45 10.61 -1.78 -13.47
C ARG A 45 10.74 -0.26 -13.62
N SER A 46 11.17 0.23 -14.77
CA SER A 46 11.29 1.67 -15.03
C SER A 46 9.91 2.28 -15.33
N ILE A 47 9.76 3.55 -15.01
CA ILE A 47 8.56 4.32 -15.32
C ILE A 47 8.73 4.88 -16.75
N PRO A 48 7.99 4.34 -17.76
CA PRO A 48 8.23 4.68 -19.14
C PRO A 48 7.78 6.10 -19.51
N GLN A 49 8.34 6.62 -20.59
CA GLN A 49 7.91 7.88 -21.20
C GLN A 49 6.39 7.88 -21.45
N GLY A 50 5.71 8.97 -21.10
CA GLY A 50 4.25 9.09 -21.18
C GLY A 50 3.51 8.73 -19.88
N GLN A 51 4.11 7.97 -18.97
CA GLN A 51 3.55 7.71 -17.64
C GLN A 51 4.30 8.43 -16.51
N ARG A 52 5.48 8.99 -16.77
CA ARG A 52 6.37 9.62 -15.78
C ARG A 52 5.67 10.72 -15.00
N ASN A 53 5.15 11.74 -15.69
CA ASN A 53 4.51 12.89 -15.06
C ASN A 53 3.29 12.48 -14.20
N SER A 54 2.43 11.60 -14.70
CA SER A 54 1.24 11.15 -13.96
C SER A 54 1.63 10.29 -12.74
N THR A 55 2.63 9.43 -12.89
CA THR A 55 3.12 8.59 -11.79
C THR A 55 3.81 9.44 -10.72
N MET A 56 4.70 10.35 -11.14
CA MET A 56 5.41 11.23 -10.22
C MET A 56 4.47 12.24 -9.54
N SER A 57 3.47 12.77 -10.24
CA SER A 57 2.45 13.65 -9.64
C SER A 57 1.62 12.92 -8.56
N ARG A 58 1.23 11.68 -8.81
CA ARG A 58 0.54 10.85 -7.81
C ARG A 58 1.44 10.57 -6.60
N MET A 59 2.71 10.22 -6.87
CA MET A 59 3.67 9.94 -5.81
C MET A 59 3.92 11.18 -4.94
N ALA A 60 4.19 12.33 -5.56
CA ALA A 60 4.36 13.60 -4.85
C ALA A 60 3.13 13.94 -3.99
N GLY A 61 1.92 13.81 -4.56
CA GLY A 61 0.68 14.05 -3.82
C GLY A 61 0.50 13.12 -2.63
N ARG A 62 0.87 11.85 -2.76
CA ARG A 62 0.83 10.86 -1.67
C ARG A 62 1.85 11.19 -0.58
N LEU A 63 3.10 11.50 -0.95
CA LEU A 63 4.15 11.87 -0.02
C LEU A 63 3.79 13.12 0.78
N VAL A 64 3.31 14.17 0.10
CA VAL A 64 2.90 15.41 0.78
C VAL A 64 1.70 15.19 1.71
N LYS A 65 0.73 14.37 1.32
CA LYS A 65 -0.39 14.03 2.18
C LYS A 65 0.02 13.28 3.44
N ARG A 66 1.02 12.40 3.32
CA ARG A 66 1.43 11.49 4.40
C ARG A 66 2.45 12.11 5.34
N PHE A 67 3.50 12.69 4.76
CA PHE A 67 4.65 13.19 5.51
C PHE A 67 4.68 14.71 5.61
N GLY A 68 3.68 15.39 5.01
CA GLY A 68 3.70 16.83 4.87
C GLY A 68 4.72 17.31 3.84
N VAL A 69 4.96 18.63 3.82
CA VAL A 69 5.99 19.26 2.99
C VAL A 69 7.31 19.24 3.78
N THR A 70 7.97 18.09 3.79
CA THR A 70 9.22 17.85 4.53
C THR A 70 10.36 17.52 3.59
N GLU A 71 11.60 17.69 4.05
CA GLU A 71 12.80 17.32 3.27
C GLU A 71 12.86 15.81 3.03
N ASP A 72 12.45 14.98 4.00
CA ASP A 72 12.39 13.52 3.85
C ASP A 72 11.41 13.10 2.77
N ALA A 73 10.23 13.72 2.71
CA ALA A 73 9.25 13.45 1.67
C ALA A 73 9.77 13.85 0.29
N HIS A 74 10.51 14.96 0.19
CA HIS A 74 11.15 15.40 -1.05
C HIS A 74 12.28 14.46 -1.48
N ALA A 75 13.13 14.03 -0.54
CA ALA A 75 14.18 13.06 -0.83
C ALA A 75 13.62 11.73 -1.39
N LYS A 76 12.55 11.20 -0.78
CA LYS A 76 11.86 10.00 -1.29
C LYS A 76 11.23 10.20 -2.66
N PHE A 77 10.73 11.41 -2.93
CA PHE A 77 10.21 11.75 -4.26
C PHE A 77 11.32 11.72 -5.33
N LEU A 78 12.49 12.28 -5.03
CA LEU A 78 13.64 12.27 -5.93
C LEU A 78 14.22 10.86 -6.12
N GLU A 79 14.27 10.05 -5.07
CA GLU A 79 14.66 8.64 -5.16
C GLU A 79 13.76 7.89 -6.15
N LYS A 80 12.44 8.09 -6.06
CA LYS A 80 11.49 7.46 -6.98
C LYS A 80 11.58 8.02 -8.40
N ALA A 81 11.92 9.29 -8.56
CA ALA A 81 12.12 9.91 -9.87
C ALA A 81 13.29 9.30 -10.65
N ALA A 82 14.29 8.76 -9.95
CA ALA A 82 15.41 8.05 -10.59
C ALA A 82 15.00 6.75 -11.32
N GLU A 83 13.79 6.23 -11.05
CA GLU A 83 13.26 5.08 -11.77
C GLU A 83 12.60 5.44 -13.11
N CYS A 84 12.53 6.74 -13.46
CA CYS A 84 11.96 7.19 -14.73
C CYS A 84 12.93 6.95 -15.90
N ASP A 85 12.41 6.41 -17.00
CA ASP A 85 13.16 6.17 -18.23
C ASP A 85 12.40 6.72 -19.46
N PRO A 86 12.97 7.72 -20.18
CA PRO A 86 14.12 8.54 -19.82
C PRO A 86 13.88 9.37 -18.55
N PRO A 87 14.93 9.84 -17.86
CA PRO A 87 14.78 10.67 -16.66
C PRO A 87 13.93 11.93 -16.93
N LEU A 88 13.25 12.41 -15.89
CA LEU A 88 12.64 13.74 -15.89
C LEU A 88 13.73 14.78 -15.65
N ASP A 89 13.58 15.97 -16.25
CA ASP A 89 14.48 17.08 -15.94
C ASP A 89 14.15 17.70 -14.57
N ASP A 90 15.12 18.41 -14.01
CA ASP A 90 14.98 19.02 -12.68
C ASP A 90 13.84 20.03 -12.62
N ALA A 91 13.59 20.76 -13.71
CA ALA A 91 12.50 21.75 -13.79
C ALA A 91 11.12 21.06 -13.79
N GLU A 92 10.99 19.92 -14.48
CA GLU A 92 9.78 19.10 -14.44
C GLU A 92 9.54 18.54 -13.03
N LEU A 93 10.58 18.02 -12.37
CA LEU A 93 10.49 17.50 -11.01
C LEU A 93 10.10 18.58 -9.99
N GLU A 94 10.72 19.77 -10.09
CA GLU A 94 10.35 20.90 -9.23
C GLU A 94 8.92 21.36 -9.46
N ASN A 95 8.45 21.42 -10.69
CA ASN A 95 7.06 21.78 -11.00
C ASN A 95 6.06 20.77 -10.43
N ILE A 96 6.35 19.48 -10.55
CA ILE A 96 5.52 18.41 -9.98
C ILE A 96 5.47 18.55 -8.47
N TRP A 97 6.62 18.70 -7.81
CA TRP A 97 6.71 18.84 -6.37
C TRP A 97 6.02 20.12 -5.86
N ALA A 98 6.26 21.26 -6.48
CA ALA A 98 5.61 22.51 -6.13
C ALA A 98 4.08 22.45 -6.28
N SER A 99 3.59 21.74 -7.30
CA SER A 99 2.16 21.49 -7.49
C SER A 99 1.57 20.64 -6.37
N ALA A 100 2.28 19.57 -5.98
CA ALA A 100 1.88 18.72 -4.86
C ALA A 100 1.87 19.48 -3.53
N CYS A 101 2.86 20.35 -3.30
CA CYS A 101 2.92 21.22 -2.12
C CYS A 101 1.76 22.22 -2.07
N LYS A 102 1.39 22.83 -3.21
CA LYS A 102 0.20 23.71 -3.29
C LYS A 102 -1.08 22.94 -2.97
N PHE A 103 -1.20 21.74 -3.50
CA PHE A 103 -2.33 20.86 -3.19
C PHE A 103 -2.33 20.47 -1.71
N GLY A 104 -1.18 20.09 -1.15
CA GLY A 104 -1.03 19.78 0.28
C GLY A 104 -1.48 20.93 1.17
N ARG A 105 -1.01 22.17 0.90
CA ARG A 105 -1.44 23.37 1.64
C ARG A 105 -2.94 23.61 1.54
N LYS A 106 -3.54 23.39 0.36
CA LYS A 106 -4.98 23.51 0.18
C LYS A 106 -5.75 22.46 0.99
N VAL A 107 -5.21 21.24 1.11
CA VAL A 107 -5.81 20.17 1.92
C VAL A 107 -5.67 20.47 3.42
N THR A 108 -4.50 20.93 3.86
CA THR A 108 -4.26 21.26 5.27
C THR A 108 -5.06 22.46 5.77
N SER A 109 -5.47 23.35 4.88
CA SER A 109 -6.30 24.51 5.22
C SER A 109 -7.82 24.23 5.20
N GLN A 110 -8.23 23.01 4.90
CA GLN A 110 -9.66 22.65 4.92
C GLN A 110 -10.17 22.39 6.33
N GLU A 111 -11.39 22.85 6.60
CA GLU A 111 -12.07 22.55 7.85
C GLU A 111 -12.24 21.03 8.02
N GLY A 112 -11.82 20.48 9.17
CA GLY A 112 -11.81 19.05 9.43
C GLY A 112 -10.55 18.29 8.94
N TYR A 113 -9.51 19.01 8.47
CA TYR A 113 -8.23 18.38 8.22
C TYR A 113 -7.61 17.85 9.51
N VAL A 114 -7.25 16.58 9.52
CA VAL A 114 -6.50 15.95 10.61
C VAL A 114 -5.07 15.72 10.12
N PRO A 115 -4.04 16.29 10.81
CA PRO A 115 -2.65 16.04 10.45
C PRO A 115 -2.28 14.55 10.55
N PRO A 116 -1.30 14.09 9.76
CA PRO A 116 -0.88 12.68 9.76
C PRO A 116 -0.46 12.13 11.13
N ASP A 117 0.15 12.97 11.97
CA ASP A 117 0.56 12.68 13.34
C ASP A 117 -0.62 12.54 14.33
N GLN A 118 -1.79 13.06 13.98
CA GLN A 118 -3.03 12.94 14.74
C GLN A 118 -3.93 11.80 14.26
N TYR A 119 -3.54 11.10 13.18
CA TYR A 119 -4.21 9.86 12.81
C TYR A 119 -3.97 8.83 13.92
N SER A 120 -5.06 8.34 14.50
CA SER A 120 -4.99 7.29 15.50
C SER A 120 -4.16 6.12 14.94
N GLU A 121 -3.10 5.74 15.63
CA GLU A 121 -2.30 4.56 15.30
C GLU A 121 -3.16 3.29 15.19
N ASN A 122 -4.30 3.29 15.87
CA ASN A 122 -5.28 2.21 15.86
C ASN A 122 -6.08 2.08 14.55
N SER A 123 -5.93 3.02 13.61
CA SER A 123 -6.69 2.97 12.36
C SER A 123 -6.29 1.83 11.40
N LEU A 124 -5.09 1.26 11.58
CA LEU A 124 -4.60 0.09 10.85
C LEU A 124 -4.87 -1.23 11.58
N ILE A 125 -5.26 -1.17 12.84
CA ILE A 125 -5.55 -2.35 13.66
C ILE A 125 -7.04 -2.67 13.50
N PRO A 126 -7.39 -3.87 13.02
CA PRO A 126 -8.78 -4.30 12.96
C PRO A 126 -9.43 -4.31 14.35
N ASP A 127 -10.73 -3.95 14.41
CA ASP A 127 -11.50 -4.02 15.67
C ASP A 127 -11.52 -5.45 16.25
N ASP A 128 -11.48 -6.43 15.35
CA ASP A 128 -11.28 -7.84 15.69
C ASP A 128 -10.36 -8.50 14.65
N PHE A 129 -9.62 -9.52 15.04
CA PHE A 129 -8.68 -10.25 14.20
C PHE A 129 -9.39 -11.33 13.36
N SER A 130 -10.36 -10.89 12.54
CA SER A 130 -11.17 -11.72 11.64
C SER A 130 -11.14 -11.18 10.21
N ASP A 131 -11.67 -11.98 9.26
CA ASP A 131 -11.84 -11.57 7.87
C ASP A 131 -12.75 -10.32 7.75
N VAL A 132 -13.75 -10.20 8.63
CA VAL A 132 -14.67 -9.04 8.65
C VAL A 132 -14.01 -7.80 9.23
N GLY A 133 -13.24 -7.95 10.32
CA GLY A 133 -12.46 -6.86 10.90
C GLY A 133 -11.44 -6.31 9.89
N GLU A 134 -10.72 -7.21 9.23
CA GLU A 134 -9.77 -6.84 8.18
C GLU A 134 -10.43 -6.16 6.98
N ALA A 135 -11.58 -6.66 6.52
CA ALA A 135 -12.34 -6.05 5.44
C ALA A 135 -12.76 -4.60 5.78
N ARG A 136 -13.20 -4.35 7.02
CA ARG A 136 -13.56 -2.99 7.47
C ARG A 136 -12.36 -2.07 7.48
N THR A 137 -11.25 -2.52 8.06
CA THR A 137 -10.00 -1.76 8.10
C THR A 137 -9.48 -1.46 6.71
N PHE A 138 -9.51 -2.45 5.80
CA PHE A 138 -9.20 -2.26 4.39
C PHE A 138 -10.09 -1.21 3.73
N VAL A 139 -11.41 -1.28 3.92
CA VAL A 139 -12.37 -0.35 3.33
C VAL A 139 -12.17 1.06 3.88
N ASP A 140 -11.89 1.22 5.16
CA ASP A 140 -11.59 2.53 5.75
C ASP A 140 -10.38 3.20 5.09
N CYS A 141 -9.38 2.38 4.67
CA CYS A 141 -8.19 2.86 3.98
C CYS A 141 -8.41 3.15 2.49
N TYR A 142 -9.20 2.31 1.81
CA TYR A 142 -9.25 2.23 0.35
C TYR A 142 -10.61 2.55 -0.27
N SER A 143 -11.63 2.94 0.50
CA SER A 143 -13.00 3.17 0.00
C SER A 143 -13.10 4.20 -1.13
N GLU A 144 -12.10 5.07 -1.27
CA GLU A 144 -12.02 6.05 -2.36
C GLU A 144 -11.31 5.51 -3.61
N GLU A 145 -10.49 4.47 -3.44
CA GLU A 145 -9.72 3.86 -4.53
C GLU A 145 -10.34 2.56 -5.03
N ILE A 146 -11.12 1.86 -4.20
CA ILE A 146 -11.73 0.58 -4.54
C ILE A 146 -13.26 0.73 -4.60
N ALA A 147 -13.83 0.12 -5.61
CA ALA A 147 -15.28 -0.02 -5.76
C ALA A 147 -15.60 -1.45 -6.20
N PHE A 148 -16.82 -1.89 -5.89
CA PHE A 148 -17.36 -3.12 -6.40
C PHE A 148 -18.70 -2.83 -7.07
N THR A 149 -18.95 -3.46 -8.22
CA THR A 149 -20.29 -3.51 -8.82
C THR A 149 -20.63 -4.95 -9.18
N VAL A 150 -21.91 -5.26 -9.19
CA VAL A 150 -22.38 -6.61 -9.55
C VAL A 150 -22.05 -6.97 -11.01
N ALA A 151 -21.92 -5.96 -11.88
CA ALA A 151 -21.69 -6.16 -13.31
C ALA A 151 -20.21 -6.36 -13.67
N THR A 152 -19.31 -5.66 -12.98
CA THR A 152 -17.90 -5.57 -13.35
C THR A 152 -16.94 -6.09 -12.27
N ASN A 153 -17.48 -6.66 -11.17
CA ASN A 153 -16.68 -7.02 -10.01
C ASN A 153 -15.91 -5.82 -9.43
N TYR A 154 -14.65 -6.01 -9.02
CA TYR A 154 -13.82 -4.97 -8.47
C TYR A 154 -13.30 -3.99 -9.52
N LEU A 155 -13.29 -2.72 -9.12
CA LEU A 155 -12.65 -1.64 -9.86
C LEU A 155 -11.68 -0.92 -8.93
N ARG A 156 -10.54 -0.49 -9.48
CA ARG A 156 -9.61 0.40 -8.78
C ARG A 156 -9.48 1.72 -9.53
N TYR A 157 -9.55 2.83 -8.79
CA TYR A 157 -9.32 4.15 -9.35
C TYR A 157 -7.82 4.39 -9.52
N ASN A 158 -7.37 4.58 -10.77
CA ASN A 158 -5.95 4.76 -11.10
C ASN A 158 -5.48 6.23 -11.03
N GLY A 159 -6.33 7.13 -10.55
CA GLY A 159 -6.07 8.57 -10.49
C GLY A 159 -6.72 9.37 -11.64
N VAL A 160 -7.21 8.69 -12.67
CA VAL A 160 -7.85 9.29 -13.85
C VAL A 160 -9.24 8.68 -14.08
N TYR A 161 -9.35 7.36 -14.07
CA TYR A 161 -10.58 6.63 -14.27
C TYR A 161 -10.63 5.36 -13.41
N TRP A 162 -11.82 4.77 -13.32
CA TRP A 162 -12.02 3.47 -12.68
C TRP A 162 -11.63 2.36 -13.65
N GLU A 163 -10.67 1.56 -13.27
CA GLU A 163 -10.17 0.42 -14.02
C GLU A 163 -10.79 -0.86 -13.45
N GLU A 164 -11.44 -1.64 -14.31
CA GLU A 164 -11.97 -2.95 -13.95
C GLU A 164 -10.81 -3.95 -13.84
N SER A 165 -10.52 -4.39 -12.61
CA SER A 165 -9.42 -5.32 -12.36
C SER A 165 -9.52 -5.96 -10.98
N GLU A 166 -9.80 -7.26 -10.95
CA GLU A 166 -9.69 -8.05 -9.71
C GLU A 166 -8.27 -8.07 -9.18
N GLN A 167 -7.29 -8.13 -10.08
CA GLN A 167 -5.87 -8.15 -9.70
C GLN A 167 -5.44 -6.84 -9.02
N ALA A 168 -6.02 -5.72 -9.44
CA ALA A 168 -5.76 -4.44 -8.81
C ALA A 168 -6.37 -4.35 -7.40
N ALA A 169 -7.50 -5.01 -7.14
CA ALA A 169 -8.06 -5.14 -5.78
C ALA A 169 -7.19 -6.04 -4.90
N VAL A 170 -6.72 -7.17 -5.44
CA VAL A 170 -5.78 -8.04 -4.73
C VAL A 170 -4.47 -7.30 -4.42
N MET A 171 -3.96 -6.49 -5.35
CA MET A 171 -2.79 -5.66 -5.10
C MET A 171 -3.05 -4.62 -4.01
N ALA A 172 -4.23 -3.99 -3.98
CA ALA A 172 -4.57 -3.03 -2.95
C ALA A 172 -4.59 -3.63 -1.54
N ILE A 173 -5.14 -4.85 -1.38
CA ILE A 173 -5.15 -5.50 -0.06
C ILE A 173 -3.75 -6.02 0.32
N ILE A 174 -2.91 -6.39 -0.64
CA ILE A 174 -1.49 -6.67 -0.38
C ILE A 174 -0.78 -5.42 0.13
N GLU A 175 -0.94 -4.27 -0.55
CA GLU A 175 -0.40 -2.97 -0.15
C GLU A 175 -0.89 -2.58 1.26
N HIS A 176 -2.15 -2.86 1.57
CA HIS A 176 -2.71 -2.65 2.90
C HIS A 176 -1.98 -3.48 3.96
N THR A 177 -1.83 -4.79 3.75
CA THR A 177 -1.14 -5.66 4.70
C THR A 177 0.36 -5.36 4.79
N ASP A 178 0.99 -4.81 3.75
CA ASP A 178 2.37 -4.30 3.81
C ASP A 178 2.46 -3.12 4.79
N THR A 179 1.48 -2.22 4.71
CA THR A 179 1.38 -1.08 5.63
C THR A 179 1.14 -1.52 7.06
N GLN A 180 0.21 -2.46 7.26
CA GLN A 180 -0.07 -3.01 8.58
C GLN A 180 1.16 -3.69 9.18
N LEU A 181 1.91 -4.45 8.39
CA LEU A 181 3.10 -5.14 8.87
C LEU A 181 4.20 -4.16 9.30
N ALA A 182 4.45 -3.13 8.49
CA ALA A 182 5.43 -2.10 8.82
C ALA A 182 5.05 -1.37 10.12
N GLU A 183 3.76 -1.07 10.31
CA GLU A 183 3.25 -0.43 11.53
C GLU A 183 3.32 -1.37 12.73
N ALA A 184 2.97 -2.65 12.55
CA ALA A 184 3.06 -3.64 13.61
C ALA A 184 4.51 -3.87 14.07
N ASP A 185 5.47 -3.91 13.13
CA ASP A 185 6.89 -4.02 13.45
C ASP A 185 7.38 -2.78 14.24
N ARG A 186 6.96 -1.57 13.84
CA ARG A 186 7.27 -0.32 14.54
C ARG A 186 6.71 -0.33 15.97
N GLN A 187 5.46 -0.73 16.14
CA GLN A 187 4.82 -0.80 17.47
C GLN A 187 5.51 -1.80 18.38
N VAL A 188 5.82 -3.00 17.89
CA VAL A 188 6.55 -4.01 18.66
C VAL A 188 7.90 -3.46 19.14
N GLU A 189 8.64 -2.79 18.28
CA GLU A 189 9.95 -2.22 18.63
C GLU A 189 9.82 -1.09 19.66
N GLU A 190 8.83 -0.22 19.50
CA GLU A 190 8.54 0.88 20.43
C GLU A 190 8.15 0.36 21.82
N LYS A 191 7.26 -0.66 21.88
CA LYS A 191 6.85 -1.24 23.17
C LYS A 191 7.97 -2.02 23.84
N LEU A 192 8.85 -2.69 23.06
CA LEU A 192 10.07 -3.29 23.60
C LEU A 192 11.02 -2.23 24.18
N SER A 193 11.24 -1.12 23.49
CA SER A 193 12.08 -0.02 23.97
C SER A 193 11.48 0.62 25.24
N SER A 194 10.16 0.75 25.32
CA SER A 194 9.48 1.23 26.51
C SER A 194 9.70 0.30 27.72
N LEU A 195 9.65 -1.02 27.51
CA LEU A 195 9.95 -2.00 28.55
C LEU A 195 11.41 -1.94 29.01
N GLU A 196 12.36 -1.77 28.09
CA GLU A 196 13.78 -1.58 28.42
C GLU A 196 13.99 -0.34 29.28
N ASN A 197 13.32 0.77 28.97
CA ASN A 197 13.36 2.00 29.76
C ASN A 197 12.80 1.81 31.19
N LEU A 198 11.86 0.87 31.35
CA LEU A 198 11.32 0.47 32.67
C LEU A 198 12.20 -0.59 33.36
N GLY A 199 13.37 -0.91 32.82
CA GLY A 199 14.32 -1.85 33.41
C GLY A 199 14.01 -3.32 33.12
N VAL A 200 13.15 -3.62 32.17
CA VAL A 200 12.82 -5.00 31.75
C VAL A 200 13.73 -5.39 30.58
N PRO A 201 14.62 -6.39 30.74
CA PRO A 201 15.48 -6.84 29.66
C PRO A 201 14.66 -7.35 28.46
N ARG A 202 15.01 -6.91 27.26
CA ARG A 202 14.36 -7.27 25.99
C ARG A 202 14.24 -8.80 25.79
N SER A 203 15.28 -9.52 26.11
CA SER A 203 15.30 -10.99 26.01
C SER A 203 14.26 -11.66 26.90
N LEU A 204 14.03 -11.14 28.10
CA LEU A 204 13.02 -11.63 29.03
C LEU A 204 11.60 -11.24 28.56
N ALA A 205 11.41 -10.03 28.06
CA ALA A 205 10.14 -9.60 27.49
C ALA A 205 9.72 -10.49 26.30
N ILE A 206 10.65 -10.79 25.40
CA ILE A 206 10.40 -11.67 24.25
C ILE A 206 10.16 -13.12 24.67
N ALA A 207 10.91 -13.65 25.64
CA ALA A 207 10.71 -15.00 26.15
C ALA A 207 9.37 -15.16 26.88
N GLY A 208 8.96 -14.13 27.61
CA GLY A 208 7.66 -14.07 28.28
C GLY A 208 7.44 -15.18 29.31
N GLY A 209 6.16 -15.46 29.59
CA GLY A 209 5.75 -16.59 30.42
C GLY A 209 5.14 -16.16 31.77
N LYS A 210 4.43 -17.11 32.41
CA LYS A 210 3.68 -16.81 33.65
C LYS A 210 4.57 -16.38 34.81
N LYS A 211 5.75 -16.98 34.97
CA LYS A 211 6.69 -16.58 36.03
C LYS A 211 7.17 -15.17 35.84
N PHE A 212 7.58 -14.81 34.62
CA PHE A 212 8.02 -13.49 34.27
C PHE A 212 6.95 -12.44 34.56
N LYS A 213 5.69 -12.67 34.18
CA LYS A 213 4.58 -11.75 34.45
C LYS A 213 4.37 -11.50 35.96
N ASN A 214 4.57 -12.52 36.79
CA ASN A 214 4.39 -12.41 38.24
C ASN A 214 5.53 -11.63 38.93
N GLU A 215 6.67 -11.43 38.24
CA GLU A 215 7.82 -10.69 38.74
C GLU A 215 7.77 -9.21 38.37
N LEU A 216 6.88 -8.81 37.44
CA LEU A 216 6.73 -7.44 36.97
C LEU A 216 5.94 -6.62 38.01
N ASN A 217 6.38 -5.37 38.19
CA ASN A 217 5.60 -4.38 38.90
C ASN A 217 4.37 -3.93 38.08
N PRO A 218 3.39 -3.22 38.67
CA PRO A 218 2.17 -2.82 37.94
C PRO A 218 2.41 -2.01 36.68
N GLU A 219 3.40 -1.10 36.66
CA GLU A 219 3.76 -0.30 35.50
C GLU A 219 4.39 -1.14 34.38
N GLN A 220 5.35 -1.99 34.74
CA GLN A 220 5.96 -2.95 33.83
C GLN A 220 4.95 -3.93 33.26
N LEU A 221 3.98 -4.37 34.08
CA LEU A 221 2.94 -5.30 33.64
C LEU A 221 1.99 -4.65 32.65
N ALA A 222 1.64 -3.37 32.85
CA ALA A 222 0.84 -2.61 31.89
C ALA A 222 1.57 -2.47 30.54
N ALA A 223 2.83 -2.02 30.57
CA ALA A 223 3.67 -1.90 29.37
C ALA A 223 3.88 -3.24 28.66
N TYR A 224 4.00 -4.33 29.44
CA TYR A 224 4.11 -5.68 28.88
C TYR A 224 2.80 -6.11 28.20
N GLY A 225 1.64 -5.76 28.73
CA GLY A 225 0.35 -5.98 28.10
C GLY A 225 0.24 -5.29 26.73
N GLU A 226 0.74 -4.06 26.61
CA GLU A 226 0.80 -3.34 25.34
C GLU A 226 1.73 -4.02 24.32
N PHE A 227 2.89 -4.49 24.78
CA PHE A 227 3.81 -5.28 23.94
C PHE A 227 3.15 -6.58 23.46
N GLU A 228 2.48 -7.34 24.36
CA GLU A 228 1.78 -8.58 23.97
C GLU A 228 0.70 -8.30 22.92
N PHE A 229 -0.05 -7.21 23.06
CA PHE A 229 -1.05 -6.80 22.08
C PHE A 229 -0.42 -6.50 20.72
N SER A 230 0.64 -5.67 20.69
CA SER A 230 1.36 -5.32 19.46
C SER A 230 1.95 -6.56 18.78
N ASN A 231 2.49 -7.50 19.56
CA ASN A 231 3.02 -8.76 19.06
C ASN A 231 1.92 -9.71 18.55
N ALA A 232 0.76 -9.71 19.17
CA ALA A 232 -0.42 -10.45 18.69
C ALA A 232 -0.94 -9.87 17.37
N TYR A 233 -1.01 -8.54 17.27
CA TYR A 233 -1.36 -7.86 16.02
C TYR A 233 -0.37 -8.18 14.90
N ARG A 234 0.93 -8.09 15.16
CA ARG A 234 1.97 -8.50 14.21
C ARG A 234 1.80 -9.94 13.76
N GLY A 235 1.54 -10.84 14.71
CA GLY A 235 1.29 -12.25 14.45
C GLY A 235 0.05 -12.49 13.58
N PHE A 236 -1.01 -11.72 13.80
CA PHE A 236 -2.22 -11.74 12.98
C PHE A 236 -1.88 -11.31 11.55
N VAL A 237 -1.25 -10.15 11.34
CA VAL A 237 -0.90 -9.64 10.01
C VAL A 237 -0.03 -10.64 9.25
N MET A 238 1.03 -11.16 9.87
CA MET A 238 1.91 -12.15 9.26
C MET A 238 1.16 -13.41 8.81
N LYS A 239 0.26 -13.93 9.67
CA LYS A 239 -0.56 -15.09 9.36
C LYS A 239 -1.60 -14.79 8.28
N TYR A 240 -2.09 -13.54 8.24
CA TYR A 240 -3.11 -13.09 7.31
C TYR A 240 -2.58 -12.93 5.87
N ARG A 241 -1.30 -12.73 5.69
CA ARG A 241 -0.62 -12.54 4.39
C ARG A 241 -0.52 -13.83 3.58
N ASN A 242 -1.64 -14.49 3.40
CA ASN A 242 -1.81 -15.61 2.49
C ASN A 242 -3.00 -15.34 1.55
N ILE A 243 -2.94 -15.86 0.34
CA ILE A 243 -3.92 -15.55 -0.71
C ILE A 243 -5.37 -15.89 -0.32
N ARG A 244 -5.58 -16.93 0.48
CA ARG A 244 -6.91 -17.33 0.92
C ARG A 244 -7.52 -16.29 1.87
N SER A 245 -6.77 -15.85 2.88
CA SER A 245 -7.24 -14.82 3.82
C SER A 245 -7.45 -13.49 3.14
N LEU A 246 -6.54 -13.09 2.23
CA LEU A 246 -6.70 -11.87 1.44
C LEU A 246 -7.98 -11.88 0.59
N ASN A 247 -8.28 -13.01 -0.06
CA ASN A 247 -9.52 -13.16 -0.82
C ASN A 247 -10.76 -13.17 0.08
N ASN A 248 -10.70 -13.79 1.26
CA ASN A 248 -11.80 -13.75 2.22
C ASN A 248 -12.13 -12.31 2.66
N ALA A 249 -11.10 -11.49 2.94
CA ALA A 249 -11.31 -10.08 3.28
C ALA A 249 -11.90 -9.30 2.10
N LEU A 250 -11.42 -9.53 0.89
CA LEU A 250 -12.00 -8.91 -0.30
C LEU A 250 -13.47 -9.33 -0.47
N ASP A 251 -13.80 -10.60 -0.27
CA ASP A 251 -15.19 -11.05 -0.34
C ASP A 251 -16.07 -10.38 0.72
N ALA A 252 -15.57 -10.24 1.94
CA ALA A 252 -16.26 -9.53 3.01
C ALA A 252 -16.34 -8.00 2.76
N ALA A 253 -15.41 -7.43 2.01
CA ALA A 253 -15.40 -6.00 1.64
C ALA A 253 -16.41 -5.64 0.52
N LYS A 254 -16.80 -6.60 -0.34
CA LYS A 254 -17.72 -6.35 -1.48
C LYS A 254 -18.96 -5.52 -1.11
N PRO A 255 -19.75 -5.89 -0.09
CA PRO A 255 -20.93 -5.12 0.29
C PRO A 255 -20.59 -3.74 0.84
N LEU A 256 -19.40 -3.54 1.40
CA LEU A 256 -18.97 -2.28 2.00
C LEU A 256 -18.55 -1.24 0.95
N VAL A 257 -18.04 -1.69 -0.20
CA VAL A 257 -17.59 -0.85 -1.31
C VAL A 257 -18.51 -0.95 -2.54
N LEU A 258 -19.70 -1.53 -2.37
CA LEU A 258 -20.71 -1.65 -3.44
C LEU A 258 -21.14 -0.27 -3.93
N LYS A 259 -20.97 -0.01 -5.21
CA LYS A 259 -21.39 1.23 -5.87
C LYS A 259 -22.30 0.93 -7.07
N HIS A 260 -23.22 1.84 -7.33
CA HIS A 260 -24.00 1.79 -8.57
C HIS A 260 -23.10 2.26 -9.74
N PRO A 261 -23.15 1.62 -10.92
CA PRO A 261 -22.29 1.99 -12.06
C PRO A 261 -22.36 3.48 -12.42
N ALA A 262 -23.52 4.11 -12.33
CA ALA A 262 -23.67 5.54 -12.58
C ALA A 262 -22.88 6.45 -11.61
N ALA A 263 -22.53 5.95 -10.43
CA ALA A 263 -21.70 6.69 -9.46
C ALA A 263 -20.21 6.66 -9.80
N LEU A 264 -19.80 5.82 -10.75
CA LEU A 264 -18.40 5.63 -11.17
C LEU A 264 -18.02 6.51 -12.38
N THR A 265 -18.97 7.19 -12.99
CA THR A 265 -18.75 8.07 -14.16
C THR A 265 -18.05 9.37 -13.79
N THR A 266 -18.00 9.72 -12.52
CA THR A 266 -17.30 10.90 -11.99
C THR A 266 -16.08 10.45 -11.19
N SER A 267 -14.99 11.23 -11.26
CA SER A 267 -13.85 11.07 -10.35
C SER A 267 -14.36 11.03 -8.90
N PRO A 268 -13.81 10.15 -8.04
CA PRO A 268 -14.22 10.11 -6.64
C PRO A 268 -14.16 11.52 -6.07
N LYS A 269 -15.30 12.04 -5.63
CA LYS A 269 -15.30 13.30 -4.87
C LYS A 269 -14.54 13.01 -3.59
N VAL A 270 -13.43 13.70 -3.40
CA VAL A 270 -12.73 13.72 -2.13
C VAL A 270 -13.73 14.19 -1.08
N SER A 271 -14.33 13.23 -0.37
CA SER A 271 -15.29 13.54 0.69
C SER A 271 -14.55 14.24 1.81
N THR A 272 -14.86 15.52 2.02
CA THR A 272 -14.31 16.33 3.11
C THR A 272 -14.98 16.05 4.45
N ALA A 273 -15.96 15.15 4.50
CA ALA A 273 -16.70 14.84 5.71
C ALA A 273 -16.12 13.62 6.42
N GLY A 274 -15.29 13.86 7.44
CA GLY A 274 -15.15 12.99 8.62
C GLY A 274 -14.65 11.57 8.45
N LYS A 275 -14.18 11.14 7.28
CA LYS A 275 -13.65 9.78 7.10
C LYS A 275 -12.14 9.78 7.30
N ARG A 276 -11.72 8.99 8.25
CA ARG A 276 -10.31 8.71 8.55
C ARG A 276 -9.63 8.21 7.30
N ARG A 277 -8.69 8.99 6.75
CA ARG A 277 -7.84 8.58 5.64
C ARG A 277 -6.56 8.05 6.20
N ILE A 278 -6.29 6.79 5.93
CA ILE A 278 -5.02 6.19 6.26
C ILE A 278 -4.05 6.49 5.11
N PRO A 279 -2.85 6.99 5.40
CA PRO A 279 -1.84 7.17 4.37
C PRO A 279 -1.38 5.81 3.86
N LEU A 280 -1.38 5.65 2.55
CA LEU A 280 -0.72 4.53 1.89
C LEU A 280 0.79 4.70 1.95
N ILE A 281 1.49 3.63 2.27
CA ILE A 281 2.96 3.53 2.25
C ILE A 281 3.47 3.61 0.81
#